data_bebd85e53630ca31ff37ad2bca9045df
#
_entry.id   bebd85e53630ca31ff37ad2bca9045df
#
_cell.length_a   1.000
_cell.length_b   1.000
_cell.length_c   1.000
_cell.angle_alpha   90.00
_cell.angle_beta   90.00
_cell.angle_gamma   90.00
#
_symmetry.space_group_name_H-M   'P 1'
#
loop_
_entity.id
_entity.type
_entity.pdbx_description
1 polymer ?
#
loop_
_entity_poly.entity_id
_entity_poly.type
_entity_poly.pdbx_seq_one_letter_code
_entity_poly.pdbx_strand_id
1 'polypeptide(L)'
;MKTRFTRCLLFGLALAAVPARADDYTGWKATHPGWSLVFSDDFNGTALDTTKWNRIDYVSWNVSDWRKYQSRDEELVTMNGDGTVSLWGKYGDFTSQADQTGANNTYACGGIFTDKTFTFQYGYVEVRAKFDCAQGAWPAIWMMPTAGPWPQTGEIDILEHLNYEGIVHQTLHYNNAAGNKTTSGTVNANGTSSAYFTSVEDKAAFHTYGVEWAPDHVSFLMDGKKTLTVNADPNNPNWPFNMENNPYYLLLDMQLGGSWVGEIGDIGDGVSMTLDYVRVYSTPTATVPEPTSSLLCLTGLVALTLRRRRK
;
A
#
# COMPACT_ATOMS: atom_id res chain seq x y z
N MET A 1 63.76 -20.93 24.17
CA MET A 1 62.64 -20.02 24.46
C MET A 1 62.22 -19.35 23.17
N LYS A 2 61.11 -19.80 22.56
CA LYS A 2 60.58 -19.22 21.32
C LYS A 2 59.24 -18.57 21.65
N THR A 3 59.24 -17.26 21.69
CA THR A 3 58.05 -16.46 21.96
C THR A 3 57.16 -16.40 20.72
N ARG A 4 55.95 -16.96 20.80
CA ARG A 4 54.92 -16.85 19.76
C ARG A 4 54.14 -15.55 19.96
N PHE A 5 54.22 -14.63 19.00
CA PHE A 5 53.31 -13.47 18.90
C PHE A 5 52.04 -13.90 18.22
N THR A 6 50.95 -13.90 19.00
CA THR A 6 49.59 -14.07 18.47
C THR A 6 49.12 -12.71 17.94
N ARG A 7 48.98 -12.57 16.61
CA ARG A 7 48.33 -11.40 16.00
C ARG A 7 46.83 -11.58 16.14
N CYS A 8 46.20 -10.76 16.97
CA CYS A 8 44.76 -10.52 16.92
C CYS A 8 44.43 -9.71 15.67
N LEU A 9 43.74 -10.34 14.69
CA LEU A 9 43.07 -9.62 13.61
C LEU A 9 41.75 -9.08 14.16
N LEU A 10 41.69 -7.79 14.39
CA LEU A 10 40.41 -7.06 14.54
C LEU A 10 39.75 -6.97 13.16
N PHE A 11 38.72 -7.78 12.94
CA PHE A 11 37.79 -7.53 11.84
C PHE A 11 36.90 -6.33 12.25
N GLY A 12 37.26 -5.16 11.75
CA GLY A 12 36.38 -4.02 11.76
C GLY A 12 35.22 -4.28 10.78
N LEU A 13 34.03 -4.54 11.31
CA LEU A 13 32.79 -4.44 10.54
C LEU A 13 32.66 -2.97 10.13
N ALA A 14 33.04 -2.63 8.91
CA ALA A 14 32.61 -1.38 8.30
C ALA A 14 31.10 -1.53 8.04
N LEU A 15 30.28 -0.94 8.90
CA LEU A 15 28.91 -0.61 8.51
C LEU A 15 29.05 0.30 7.28
N ALA A 16 28.80 -0.24 6.11
CA ALA A 16 28.56 0.59 4.94
C ALA A 16 27.32 1.43 5.25
N ALA A 17 27.54 2.73 5.47
CA ALA A 17 26.43 3.67 5.52
C ALA A 17 25.72 3.54 4.18
N VAL A 18 24.50 3.01 4.19
CA VAL A 18 23.60 3.10 3.04
C VAL A 18 23.51 4.59 2.74
N PRO A 19 23.90 5.05 1.52
CA PRO A 19 23.78 6.45 1.21
C PRO A 19 22.32 6.83 1.43
N ALA A 20 22.06 7.84 2.25
CA ALA A 20 20.75 8.46 2.36
C ALA A 20 20.34 8.77 0.91
N ARG A 21 19.33 8.06 0.38
CA ARG A 21 18.78 8.36 -0.92
C ARG A 21 18.38 9.83 -0.86
N ALA A 22 19.12 10.66 -1.59
CA ALA A 22 18.71 12.04 -1.79
C ALA A 22 17.27 12.00 -2.27
N ASP A 23 16.44 12.84 -1.67
CA ASP A 23 15.04 13.02 -2.06
C ASP A 23 14.95 13.27 -3.57
N ASP A 24 14.89 12.21 -4.42
CA ASP A 24 14.55 12.32 -5.84
C ASP A 24 13.14 12.90 -6.05
N TYR A 25 12.51 13.23 -4.93
CA TYR A 25 11.20 13.78 -4.76
C TYR A 25 11.09 15.28 -5.08
N THR A 26 12.19 15.90 -5.49
CA THR A 26 12.20 17.33 -5.88
C THR A 26 11.30 17.63 -7.07
N GLY A 27 11.02 16.64 -7.93
CA GLY A 27 10.22 16.82 -9.14
C GLY A 27 8.77 17.19 -8.86
N TRP A 28 8.03 16.37 -8.09
CA TRP A 28 6.60 16.61 -7.84
C TRP A 28 6.37 17.81 -6.91
N LYS A 29 7.12 17.88 -5.82
CA LYS A 29 7.06 19.02 -4.86
C LYS A 29 7.46 20.36 -5.50
N ALA A 30 8.40 20.34 -6.45
CA ALA A 30 8.78 21.53 -7.20
C ALA A 30 7.66 22.09 -8.08
N THR A 31 6.81 21.20 -8.61
CA THR A 31 5.66 21.55 -9.46
C THR A 31 4.38 21.84 -8.66
N HIS A 32 4.34 21.47 -7.36
CA HIS A 32 3.18 21.63 -6.47
C HIS A 32 3.57 22.40 -5.18
N PRO A 33 3.93 23.68 -5.30
CA PRO A 33 4.30 24.49 -4.14
C PRO A 33 3.11 24.60 -3.17
N GLY A 34 3.38 24.42 -1.88
CA GLY A 34 2.37 24.49 -0.82
C GLY A 34 1.80 23.14 -0.38
N TRP A 35 2.09 22.05 -1.06
CA TRP A 35 1.74 20.70 -0.58
C TRP A 35 2.72 20.26 0.52
N SER A 36 2.21 19.56 1.52
CA SER A 36 2.96 19.08 2.66
C SER A 36 3.03 17.57 2.72
N LEU A 37 4.21 17.02 2.97
CA LEU A 37 4.37 15.59 3.26
C LEU A 37 3.72 15.30 4.62
N VAL A 38 2.69 14.45 4.65
CA VAL A 38 1.91 14.12 5.84
C VAL A 38 2.11 12.67 6.30
N PHE A 39 2.61 11.81 5.42
CA PHE A 39 2.99 10.44 5.73
C PHE A 39 4.14 10.01 4.83
N SER A 40 5.12 9.30 5.39
CA SER A 40 6.17 8.65 4.62
C SER A 40 6.73 7.44 5.33
N ASP A 41 7.18 6.46 4.54
CA ASP A 41 8.05 5.40 4.99
C ASP A 41 9.02 5.03 3.87
N ASP A 42 10.32 5.04 4.18
CA ASP A 42 11.41 4.62 3.30
C ASP A 42 11.98 3.25 3.72
N PHE A 43 11.27 2.53 4.59
CA PHE A 43 11.56 1.16 5.05
C PHE A 43 13.01 0.93 5.51
N ASN A 44 13.64 1.94 6.11
CA ASN A 44 15.04 1.88 6.57
C ASN A 44 15.21 1.12 7.90
N GLY A 45 14.12 0.68 8.53
CA GLY A 45 14.15 -0.06 9.78
C GLY A 45 14.57 -1.52 9.59
N THR A 46 14.82 -2.20 10.71
CA THR A 46 15.06 -3.66 10.75
C THR A 46 13.80 -4.46 11.02
N ALA A 47 12.69 -3.79 11.33
CA ALA A 47 11.37 -4.35 11.55
C ALA A 47 10.32 -3.39 10.99
N LEU A 48 9.14 -3.90 10.68
CA LEU A 48 8.00 -3.10 10.24
C LEU A 48 7.62 -2.10 11.35
N ASP A 49 7.49 -0.83 10.99
CA ASP A 49 7.04 0.22 11.91
C ASP A 49 5.53 0.07 12.19
N THR A 50 5.20 -0.55 13.31
CA THR A 50 3.80 -0.80 13.72
C THR A 50 3.06 0.46 14.16
N THR A 51 3.71 1.61 14.25
CA THR A 51 3.05 2.90 14.45
C THR A 51 2.47 3.44 13.15
N LYS A 52 2.96 2.96 12.00
CA LYS A 52 2.51 3.32 10.66
C LYS A 52 1.66 2.22 10.02
N TRP A 53 2.04 0.96 10.21
CA TRP A 53 1.52 -0.17 9.46
C TRP A 53 0.97 -1.27 10.36
N ASN A 54 -0.16 -1.80 9.97
CA ASN A 54 -0.66 -3.09 10.44
C ASN A 54 -0.45 -4.14 9.33
N ARG A 55 -0.29 -5.43 9.71
CA ARG A 55 -0.31 -6.54 8.76
C ARG A 55 -1.75 -6.85 8.39
N ILE A 56 -2.02 -7.06 7.10
CA ILE A 56 -3.33 -7.54 6.64
C ILE A 56 -3.49 -8.99 7.10
N ASP A 57 -4.69 -9.33 7.53
CA ASP A 57 -5.06 -10.68 7.97
C ASP A 57 -6.33 -11.12 7.22
N TYR A 58 -6.50 -12.42 7.12
CA TYR A 58 -7.75 -12.97 6.60
C TYR A 58 -8.90 -12.75 7.60
N VAL A 59 -10.13 -12.83 7.10
CA VAL A 59 -11.32 -12.87 7.95
C VAL A 59 -12.14 -14.11 7.62
N SER A 60 -12.38 -14.94 8.61
CA SER A 60 -13.00 -16.27 8.46
C SER A 60 -14.45 -16.25 7.97
N TRP A 61 -15.14 -15.12 8.08
CA TRP A 61 -16.59 -15.00 7.81
C TRP A 61 -16.93 -14.22 6.52
N ASN A 62 -15.97 -13.57 5.91
CA ASN A 62 -16.17 -12.82 4.65
C ASN A 62 -14.95 -12.95 3.74
N VAL A 63 -15.09 -13.83 2.75
CA VAL A 63 -14.02 -14.13 1.81
C VAL A 63 -14.26 -13.36 0.53
N SER A 64 -13.67 -12.19 0.42
CA SER A 64 -13.36 -11.62 -0.89
C SER A 64 -12.12 -12.33 -1.45
N ASP A 65 -12.04 -12.50 -2.77
CA ASP A 65 -10.94 -13.21 -3.43
C ASP A 65 -9.56 -12.68 -3.00
N TRP A 66 -9.40 -11.36 -2.94
CA TRP A 66 -8.15 -10.72 -2.57
C TRP A 66 -7.65 -11.07 -1.15
N ARG A 67 -8.56 -11.45 -0.25
CA ARG A 67 -8.28 -11.72 1.16
C ARG A 67 -8.07 -13.19 1.49
N LYS A 68 -8.38 -14.06 0.57
CA LYS A 68 -8.42 -15.52 0.76
C LYS A 68 -7.10 -16.10 1.32
N TYR A 69 -5.97 -15.59 0.86
CA TYR A 69 -4.66 -16.06 1.26
C TYR A 69 -3.89 -15.06 2.13
N GLN A 70 -4.50 -13.95 2.53
CA GLN A 70 -3.84 -12.99 3.41
C GLN A 70 -3.51 -13.61 4.77
N SER A 71 -2.31 -13.34 5.27
CA SER A 71 -1.81 -13.82 6.54
C SER A 71 -0.92 -12.75 7.18
N ARG A 72 -0.96 -12.73 8.53
CA ARG A 72 -0.08 -11.85 9.31
C ARG A 72 1.27 -12.46 9.67
N ASP A 73 1.58 -13.67 9.17
CA ASP A 73 2.85 -14.33 9.42
C ASP A 73 4.03 -13.42 9.04
N GLU A 74 5.00 -13.29 9.94
CA GLU A 74 6.05 -12.26 9.83
C GLU A 74 6.92 -12.44 8.59
N GLU A 75 7.14 -13.69 8.17
CA GLU A 75 7.95 -14.01 7.01
C GLU A 75 7.32 -13.62 5.66
N LEU A 76 6.04 -13.23 5.66
CA LEU A 76 5.35 -12.71 4.47
C LEU A 76 5.50 -11.19 4.31
N VAL A 77 6.08 -10.51 5.29
CA VAL A 77 6.40 -9.07 5.22
C VAL A 77 7.82 -8.88 5.74
N THR A 78 8.80 -8.83 4.86
CA THR A 78 10.23 -8.90 5.19
C THR A 78 10.92 -7.56 4.94
N MET A 79 11.52 -7.00 5.99
CA MET A 79 12.44 -5.86 5.84
C MET A 79 13.77 -6.37 5.24
N ASN A 80 14.17 -5.87 4.09
CA ASN A 80 15.32 -6.40 3.34
C ASN A 80 16.68 -5.85 3.84
N GLY A 81 16.65 -4.81 4.69
CA GLY A 81 17.87 -4.20 5.25
C GLY A 81 18.61 -3.26 4.28
N ASP A 82 18.06 -3.02 3.11
CA ASP A 82 18.59 -2.12 2.07
C ASP A 82 17.68 -0.90 1.82
N GLY A 83 16.75 -0.62 2.75
CA GLY A 83 15.73 0.43 2.60
C GLY A 83 14.52 -0.03 1.79
N THR A 84 14.26 -1.33 1.73
CA THR A 84 13.06 -1.87 1.09
C THR A 84 12.34 -2.88 1.98
N VAL A 85 11.06 -3.10 1.70
CA VAL A 85 10.26 -4.17 2.30
C VAL A 85 9.65 -5.04 1.20
N SER A 86 9.65 -6.35 1.39
CA SER A 86 9.01 -7.31 0.47
C SER A 86 7.73 -7.86 1.09
N LEU A 87 6.66 -7.80 0.32
CA LEU A 87 5.37 -8.42 0.59
C LEU A 87 5.31 -9.70 -0.25
N TRP A 88 5.24 -10.85 0.41
CA TRP A 88 5.43 -12.14 -0.24
C TRP A 88 4.12 -12.87 -0.49
N GLY A 89 4.04 -13.60 -1.59
CA GLY A 89 3.13 -14.70 -1.82
C GLY A 89 3.91 -16.01 -1.85
N LYS A 90 3.61 -16.96 -0.97
CA LYS A 90 4.35 -18.22 -0.80
C LYS A 90 3.43 -19.42 -0.66
N TYR A 91 4.00 -20.61 -0.87
CA TYR A 91 3.39 -21.87 -0.51
C TYR A 91 4.14 -22.48 0.66
N GLY A 92 3.46 -22.91 1.70
CA GLY A 92 4.08 -23.47 2.89
C GLY A 92 3.11 -23.69 4.05
N ASP A 93 3.66 -23.81 5.24
CA ASP A 93 2.91 -23.98 6.49
C ASP A 93 2.59 -22.60 7.08
N PHE A 94 1.51 -22.00 6.59
CA PHE A 94 1.08 -20.65 6.95
C PHE A 94 -0.32 -20.64 7.54
N THR A 95 -0.59 -19.66 8.40
CA THR A 95 -1.93 -19.38 8.91
C THR A 95 -2.69 -18.49 7.93
N SER A 96 -3.45 -19.08 7.03
CA SER A 96 -4.34 -18.37 6.11
C SER A 96 -5.75 -18.93 6.17
N GLN A 97 -6.70 -18.30 5.46
CA GLN A 97 -8.06 -18.84 5.41
C GLN A 97 -8.12 -20.22 4.78
N ALA A 98 -7.28 -20.49 3.78
CA ALA A 98 -7.21 -21.80 3.15
C ALA A 98 -6.75 -22.90 4.14
N ASP A 99 -5.98 -22.52 5.16
CA ASP A 99 -5.50 -23.45 6.20
C ASP A 99 -6.57 -23.81 7.25
N GLN A 100 -7.65 -23.06 7.39
CA GLN A 100 -8.75 -23.40 8.33
C GLN A 100 -9.43 -24.74 8.05
N THR A 101 -9.14 -25.36 6.92
CA THR A 101 -9.58 -26.71 6.59
C THR A 101 -8.70 -27.81 7.18
N GLY A 102 -7.61 -27.47 7.90
CA GLY A 102 -6.64 -28.42 8.46
C GLY A 102 -5.69 -29.02 7.42
N ALA A 103 -5.55 -28.38 6.28
CA ALA A 103 -4.54 -28.74 5.29
C ALA A 103 -3.22 -28.04 5.66
N ASN A 104 -2.28 -28.80 6.21
CA ASN A 104 -0.89 -28.36 6.29
C ASN A 104 -0.38 -28.11 4.87
N ASN A 105 0.35 -27.03 4.64
CA ASN A 105 0.80 -26.51 3.35
C ASN A 105 -0.31 -25.86 2.51
N THR A 106 -0.38 -24.56 2.60
CA THR A 106 -1.29 -23.70 1.83
C THR A 106 -0.52 -22.54 1.19
N TYR A 107 -1.18 -21.87 0.25
CA TYR A 107 -0.73 -20.57 -0.19
C TYR A 107 -1.05 -19.52 0.89
N ALA A 108 -0.11 -18.58 1.10
CA ALA A 108 -0.34 -17.40 1.92
C ALA A 108 0.33 -16.17 1.30
N CYS A 109 -0.21 -15.01 1.56
CA CYS A 109 0.35 -13.76 1.08
C CYS A 109 0.32 -12.67 2.15
N GLY A 110 1.33 -11.79 2.09
CA GLY A 110 1.53 -10.70 3.03
C GLY A 110 1.07 -9.36 2.46
N GLY A 111 0.57 -8.53 3.34
CA GLY A 111 0.21 -7.16 3.04
C GLY A 111 0.31 -6.28 4.28
N ILE A 112 0.39 -4.98 4.04
CA ILE A 112 0.40 -3.94 5.07
C ILE A 112 -0.65 -2.88 4.77
N PHE A 113 -1.20 -2.27 5.82
CA PHE A 113 -2.24 -1.26 5.66
C PHE A 113 -2.20 -0.23 6.77
N THR A 114 -2.75 0.97 6.51
CA THR A 114 -2.72 2.09 7.45
C THR A 114 -4.04 2.29 8.20
N ASP A 115 -5.03 1.37 8.12
CA ASP A 115 -6.26 1.50 8.92
C ASP A 115 -5.91 1.65 10.40
N LYS A 116 -6.53 2.64 11.08
CA LYS A 116 -6.31 3.00 12.49
C LYS A 116 -4.95 3.60 12.84
N THR A 117 -4.03 3.70 11.89
CA THR A 117 -2.72 4.35 12.10
C THR A 117 -2.61 5.66 11.34
N PHE A 118 -3.04 5.68 10.08
CA PHE A 118 -3.05 6.88 9.26
C PHE A 118 -4.17 6.83 8.22
N THR A 119 -4.94 7.90 8.15
CA THR A 119 -5.99 8.12 7.15
C THR A 119 -5.93 9.54 6.63
N PHE A 120 -6.39 9.76 5.42
CA PHE A 120 -6.41 11.10 4.82
C PHE A 120 -7.57 11.23 3.85
N GLN A 121 -7.89 12.46 3.53
CA GLN A 121 -8.86 12.81 2.50
C GLN A 121 -8.26 13.89 1.62
N TYR A 122 -8.19 13.62 0.32
CA TYR A 122 -7.51 14.44 -0.69
C TYR A 122 -6.00 14.50 -0.53
N GLY A 123 -5.33 14.63 -1.63
CA GLY A 123 -3.88 14.72 -1.66
C GLY A 123 -3.26 13.96 -2.82
N TYR A 124 -1.97 13.70 -2.69
CA TYR A 124 -1.21 12.90 -3.63
C TYR A 124 -0.53 11.74 -2.91
N VAL A 125 -0.75 10.54 -3.39
CA VAL A 125 -0.04 9.34 -2.95
C VAL A 125 0.97 8.95 -4.00
N GLU A 126 2.15 8.53 -3.58
CA GLU A 126 3.14 7.91 -4.42
C GLU A 126 3.78 6.73 -3.71
N VAL A 127 3.82 5.60 -4.40
CA VAL A 127 4.49 4.39 -3.96
C VAL A 127 5.50 3.99 -5.03
N ARG A 128 6.75 3.77 -4.63
CA ARG A 128 7.76 3.21 -5.51
C ARG A 128 7.90 1.72 -5.23
N ALA A 129 7.58 0.91 -6.24
CA ALA A 129 7.51 -0.54 -6.10
C ALA A 129 7.98 -1.26 -7.36
N LYS A 130 8.38 -2.51 -7.18
CA LYS A 130 8.52 -3.53 -8.23
C LYS A 130 7.83 -4.80 -7.77
N PHE A 131 7.51 -5.72 -8.69
CA PHE A 131 6.86 -6.97 -8.35
C PHE A 131 7.24 -8.10 -9.29
N ASP A 132 7.14 -9.32 -8.78
CA ASP A 132 7.30 -10.54 -9.55
C ASP A 132 6.00 -10.89 -10.27
N CYS A 133 6.13 -11.51 -11.45
CA CYS A 133 5.01 -11.99 -12.24
C CYS A 133 4.95 -13.51 -12.21
N ALA A 134 3.80 -14.06 -11.90
CA ALA A 134 3.52 -15.49 -11.98
C ALA A 134 2.03 -15.71 -12.25
N GLN A 135 1.64 -16.90 -12.68
CA GLN A 135 0.24 -17.25 -12.79
C GLN A 135 -0.41 -17.20 -11.40
N GLY A 136 -1.49 -16.44 -11.29
CA GLY A 136 -2.20 -16.23 -10.03
C GLY A 136 -1.59 -15.15 -9.13
N ALA A 137 -0.47 -14.51 -9.48
CA ALA A 137 0.06 -13.37 -8.75
C ALA A 137 -0.76 -12.10 -9.06
N TRP A 138 -1.09 -11.36 -7.99
CA TRP A 138 -1.93 -10.17 -8.06
C TRP A 138 -1.45 -9.11 -7.05
N PRO A 139 -0.31 -8.45 -7.31
CA PRO A 139 0.14 -7.32 -6.50
C PRO A 139 -0.81 -6.15 -6.62
N ALA A 140 -1.11 -5.49 -5.48
CA ALA A 140 -2.01 -4.35 -5.42
C ALA A 140 -1.49 -3.23 -4.51
N ILE A 141 -1.71 -1.98 -4.95
CA ILE A 141 -1.54 -0.74 -4.20
C ILE A 141 -2.85 0.01 -4.32
N TRP A 142 -3.59 0.13 -3.24
CA TRP A 142 -4.97 0.59 -3.29
C TRP A 142 -5.41 1.30 -2.02
N MET A 143 -6.61 1.86 -2.04
CA MET A 143 -7.13 2.68 -0.95
C MET A 143 -8.61 2.40 -0.73
N MET A 144 -8.99 2.26 0.54
CA MET A 144 -10.37 2.06 0.97
C MET A 144 -10.81 3.12 1.96
N PRO A 145 -12.10 3.50 1.97
CA PRO A 145 -12.65 4.36 3.00
C PRO A 145 -12.68 3.63 4.35
N THR A 146 -12.59 4.43 5.43
CA THR A 146 -12.59 3.88 6.80
C THR A 146 -13.92 3.29 7.24
N ALA A 147 -15.01 3.63 6.56
CA ALA A 147 -16.36 3.16 6.89
C ALA A 147 -17.29 3.23 5.69
N GLY A 148 -18.42 2.55 5.82
CA GLY A 148 -19.51 2.57 4.85
C GLY A 148 -19.57 1.35 3.94
N PRO A 149 -20.65 1.19 3.19
CA PRO A 149 -20.85 0.04 2.31
C PRO A 149 -20.10 0.19 0.99
N TRP A 150 -19.49 -0.87 0.54
CA TRP A 150 -18.87 -0.96 -0.78
C TRP A 150 -19.90 -1.27 -1.87
N PRO A 151 -19.83 -0.65 -3.06
CA PRO A 151 -18.89 0.36 -3.54
C PRO A 151 -19.38 1.80 -3.32
N GLN A 152 -20.43 2.02 -2.54
CA GLN A 152 -21.08 3.33 -2.35
C GLN A 152 -20.12 4.38 -1.78
N THR A 153 -19.19 3.96 -0.94
CA THR A 153 -18.19 4.85 -0.33
C THR A 153 -16.87 4.92 -1.11
N GLY A 154 -16.79 4.17 -2.21
CA GLY A 154 -15.68 4.22 -3.17
C GLY A 154 -14.53 3.25 -2.85
N GLU A 155 -13.66 3.10 -3.83
CA GLU A 155 -12.36 2.39 -3.78
C GLU A 155 -11.47 3.00 -4.86
N ILE A 156 -10.18 3.14 -4.58
CA ILE A 156 -9.18 3.69 -5.50
C ILE A 156 -8.04 2.70 -5.61
N ASP A 157 -7.88 2.08 -6.78
CA ASP A 157 -6.82 1.12 -7.06
C ASP A 157 -5.71 1.80 -7.86
N ILE A 158 -4.61 2.12 -7.19
CA ILE A 158 -3.48 2.87 -7.77
C ILE A 158 -2.67 1.96 -8.70
N LEU A 159 -2.53 0.70 -8.31
CA LEU A 159 -1.90 -0.38 -9.05
C LEU A 159 -2.65 -1.66 -8.77
N GLU A 160 -3.03 -2.36 -9.81
CA GLU A 160 -3.24 -3.81 -9.79
C GLU A 160 -2.56 -4.42 -11.01
N HIS A 161 -1.94 -5.58 -10.84
CA HIS A 161 -1.33 -6.32 -11.94
C HIS A 161 -1.70 -7.80 -11.84
N LEU A 162 -1.97 -8.44 -12.97
CA LEU A 162 -2.43 -9.83 -13.02
C LEU A 162 -1.47 -10.70 -13.82
N ASN A 163 -1.03 -11.79 -13.22
CA ASN A 163 -0.27 -12.83 -13.93
C ASN A 163 1.00 -12.27 -14.63
N TYR A 164 1.01 -12.34 -15.95
CA TYR A 164 2.11 -11.91 -16.83
C TYR A 164 1.71 -10.74 -17.73
N GLU A 165 0.61 -10.06 -17.46
CA GLU A 165 0.11 -8.98 -18.30
C GLU A 165 1.15 -7.88 -18.52
N GLY A 166 1.07 -7.18 -19.65
CA GLY A 166 1.90 -6.01 -19.94
C GLY A 166 1.26 -4.69 -19.50
N ILE A 167 0.22 -4.73 -18.68
CA ILE A 167 -0.60 -3.58 -18.30
C ILE A 167 -0.68 -3.42 -16.80
N VAL A 168 -0.94 -2.20 -16.36
CA VAL A 168 -1.30 -1.84 -14.98
C VAL A 168 -2.77 -1.44 -14.97
N HIS A 169 -3.56 -2.08 -14.13
CA HIS A 169 -4.94 -1.68 -13.87
C HIS A 169 -4.94 -0.57 -12.82
N GLN A 170 -5.50 0.57 -13.17
CA GLN A 170 -5.72 1.72 -12.29
C GLN A 170 -7.21 2.01 -12.32
N THR A 171 -7.89 1.90 -11.17
CA THR A 171 -9.35 1.71 -11.16
C THR A 171 -10.01 2.55 -10.08
N LEU A 172 -11.24 3.01 -10.35
CA LEU A 172 -12.18 3.51 -9.35
C LEU A 172 -13.40 2.61 -9.31
N HIS A 173 -13.81 2.16 -8.13
CA HIS A 173 -15.09 1.50 -7.92
C HIS A 173 -16.04 2.41 -7.16
N TYR A 174 -17.26 2.61 -7.69
CA TYR A 174 -18.27 3.48 -7.10
C TYR A 174 -19.67 3.18 -7.68
N ASN A 175 -20.69 3.90 -7.26
CA ASN A 175 -22.00 3.84 -7.88
C ASN A 175 -22.18 4.96 -8.90
N ASN A 176 -22.78 4.65 -10.04
CA ASN A 176 -23.19 5.64 -11.04
C ASN A 176 -24.44 6.43 -10.58
N ALA A 177 -24.88 7.39 -11.37
CA ALA A 177 -26.04 8.22 -11.04
C ALA A 177 -27.34 7.42 -10.81
N ALA A 178 -27.48 6.24 -11.42
CA ALA A 178 -28.62 5.34 -11.19
C ALA A 178 -28.48 4.46 -9.93
N GLY A 179 -27.38 4.60 -9.17
CA GLY A 179 -27.10 3.81 -7.97
C GLY A 179 -26.53 2.42 -8.25
N ASN A 180 -26.20 2.10 -9.51
CA ASN A 180 -25.60 0.83 -9.87
C ASN A 180 -24.07 0.86 -9.71
N LYS A 181 -23.49 -0.25 -9.24
CA LYS A 181 -22.03 -0.43 -9.23
C LYS A 181 -21.46 -0.15 -10.62
N THR A 182 -20.41 0.65 -10.66
CA THR A 182 -19.65 0.96 -11.88
C THR A 182 -18.17 1.00 -11.58
N THR A 183 -17.38 0.92 -12.63
CA THR A 183 -15.92 0.94 -12.57
C THR A 183 -15.42 1.88 -13.66
N SER A 184 -14.48 2.75 -13.32
CA SER A 184 -13.74 3.57 -14.27
C SER A 184 -12.26 3.26 -14.13
N GLY A 185 -11.60 2.86 -15.21
CA GLY A 185 -10.21 2.39 -15.13
C GLY A 185 -9.41 2.63 -16.41
N THR A 186 -8.13 2.30 -16.37
CA THR A 186 -7.19 2.43 -17.49
C THR A 186 -7.43 1.42 -18.62
N VAL A 187 -8.11 0.32 -18.31
CA VAL A 187 -8.55 -0.63 -19.34
C VAL A 187 -9.96 -0.24 -19.77
N ASN A 188 -10.06 0.27 -20.97
CA ASN A 188 -11.36 0.65 -21.55
C ASN A 188 -12.12 -0.58 -22.08
N ALA A 189 -13.34 -0.36 -22.57
CA ALA A 189 -14.21 -1.40 -23.13
C ALA A 189 -13.58 -2.19 -24.30
N ASN A 190 -12.53 -1.67 -24.92
CA ASN A 190 -11.78 -2.33 -26.00
C ASN A 190 -10.54 -3.07 -25.49
N GLY A 191 -10.31 -3.15 -24.16
CA GLY A 191 -9.17 -3.82 -23.56
C GLY A 191 -7.84 -3.06 -23.70
N THR A 192 -7.87 -1.78 -24.08
CA THR A 192 -6.66 -0.95 -24.17
C THR A 192 -6.40 -0.25 -22.83
N SER A 193 -5.14 -0.25 -22.40
CA SER A 193 -4.69 0.44 -21.18
C SER A 193 -3.83 1.64 -21.54
N SER A 194 -3.89 2.69 -20.73
CA SER A 194 -2.99 3.84 -20.82
C SER A 194 -1.71 3.67 -19.97
N ALA A 195 -1.67 2.68 -19.09
CA ALA A 195 -0.51 2.36 -18.28
C ALA A 195 -0.03 0.93 -18.58
N TYR A 196 1.12 0.79 -19.21
CA TYR A 196 1.69 -0.52 -19.58
C TYR A 196 3.22 -0.50 -19.54
N PHE A 197 3.79 -1.68 -19.41
CA PHE A 197 5.23 -1.89 -19.45
C PHE A 197 5.70 -2.13 -20.87
N THR A 198 6.90 -1.64 -21.18
CA THR A 198 7.49 -1.70 -22.52
C THR A 198 8.26 -2.99 -22.77
N SER A 199 8.71 -3.68 -21.71
CA SER A 199 9.43 -4.96 -21.78
C SER A 199 9.27 -5.77 -20.48
N VAL A 200 9.83 -7.00 -20.47
CA VAL A 200 9.88 -7.84 -19.26
C VAL A 200 10.80 -7.22 -18.20
N GLU A 201 11.92 -6.65 -18.63
CA GLU A 201 12.90 -6.00 -17.75
C GLU A 201 12.30 -4.71 -17.17
N ASP A 202 11.57 -3.96 -17.96
CA ASP A 202 10.83 -2.77 -17.52
C ASP A 202 9.81 -3.14 -16.43
N LYS A 203 9.03 -4.19 -16.66
CA LYS A 203 8.06 -4.70 -15.68
C LYS A 203 8.69 -5.14 -14.35
N ALA A 204 9.90 -5.68 -14.38
CA ALA A 204 10.65 -6.10 -13.19
C ALA A 204 11.42 -4.96 -12.51
N ALA A 205 11.42 -3.76 -13.09
CA ALA A 205 12.09 -2.59 -12.53
C ALA A 205 11.21 -1.88 -11.48
N PHE A 206 11.84 -1.02 -10.69
CA PHE A 206 11.09 -0.11 -9.82
C PHE A 206 10.43 1.01 -10.62
N HIS A 207 9.13 1.13 -10.47
CA HIS A 207 8.32 2.23 -11.00
C HIS A 207 7.66 3.00 -9.87
N THR A 208 7.24 4.24 -10.13
CA THR A 208 6.38 5.00 -9.22
C THR A 208 4.93 4.91 -9.68
N TYR A 209 4.07 4.53 -8.76
CA TYR A 209 2.62 4.46 -8.94
C TYR A 209 1.98 5.50 -8.05
N GLY A 210 1.18 6.39 -8.63
CA GLY A 210 0.63 7.53 -7.91
C GLY A 210 -0.83 7.80 -8.20
N VAL A 211 -1.47 8.49 -7.26
CA VAL A 211 -2.81 9.05 -7.44
C VAL A 211 -2.89 10.45 -6.83
N GLU A 212 -3.36 11.40 -7.63
CA GLU A 212 -3.81 12.70 -7.18
C GLU A 212 -5.33 12.63 -6.97
N TRP A 213 -5.77 12.81 -5.74
CA TRP A 213 -7.16 12.78 -5.36
C TRP A 213 -7.63 14.16 -4.92
N ALA A 214 -8.58 14.72 -5.66
CA ALA A 214 -9.22 16.00 -5.39
C ALA A 214 -10.75 15.84 -5.34
N PRO A 215 -11.52 16.81 -4.81
CA PRO A 215 -12.97 16.70 -4.73
C PRO A 215 -13.68 16.53 -6.08
N ASP A 216 -13.09 17.07 -7.14
CA ASP A 216 -13.66 17.13 -8.49
C ASP A 216 -13.05 16.11 -9.46
N HIS A 217 -11.96 15.43 -9.08
CA HIS A 217 -11.34 14.41 -9.90
C HIS A 217 -10.42 13.47 -9.13
N VAL A 218 -10.11 12.33 -9.75
CA VAL A 218 -9.05 11.43 -9.37
C VAL A 218 -8.16 11.20 -10.59
N SER A 219 -6.86 11.52 -10.49
CA SER A 219 -5.87 11.33 -11.56
C SER A 219 -4.85 10.29 -11.15
N PHE A 220 -4.67 9.26 -11.96
CA PHE A 220 -3.64 8.25 -11.77
C PHE A 220 -2.35 8.63 -12.50
N LEU A 221 -1.23 8.22 -11.93
CA LEU A 221 0.09 8.47 -12.49
C LEU A 221 0.94 7.20 -12.48
N MET A 222 1.82 7.08 -13.48
CA MET A 222 2.91 6.11 -13.50
C MET A 222 4.19 6.84 -13.92
N ASP A 223 5.27 6.70 -13.15
CA ASP A 223 6.54 7.41 -13.36
C ASP A 223 6.36 8.92 -13.55
N GLY A 224 5.51 9.53 -12.69
CA GLY A 224 5.20 10.95 -12.70
C GLY A 224 4.34 11.42 -13.88
N LYS A 225 3.93 10.53 -14.77
CA LYS A 225 3.08 10.87 -15.93
C LYS A 225 1.63 10.48 -15.67
N LYS A 226 0.69 11.39 -15.88
CA LYS A 226 -0.74 11.09 -15.79
C LYS A 226 -1.12 10.06 -16.86
N THR A 227 -1.73 8.97 -16.42
CA THR A 227 -2.21 7.85 -17.25
C THR A 227 -3.71 7.90 -17.46
N LEU A 228 -4.45 8.30 -16.43
CA LEU A 228 -5.91 8.44 -16.46
C LEU A 228 -6.33 9.58 -15.54
N THR A 229 -7.34 10.33 -15.94
CA THR A 229 -8.11 11.24 -15.06
C THR A 229 -9.58 10.90 -15.16
N VAL A 230 -10.22 10.67 -14.04
CA VAL A 230 -11.67 10.50 -13.92
C VAL A 230 -12.22 11.71 -13.20
N ASN A 231 -13.02 12.50 -13.90
CA ASN A 231 -13.67 13.68 -13.33
C ASN A 231 -15.00 13.30 -12.68
N ALA A 232 -15.35 14.00 -11.60
CA ALA A 232 -16.67 13.91 -11.00
C ALA A 232 -17.72 14.30 -12.04
N ASP A 233 -18.72 13.44 -12.25
CA ASP A 233 -19.89 13.80 -13.03
C ASP A 233 -20.84 14.64 -12.14
N PRO A 234 -21.11 15.91 -12.47
CA PRO A 234 -21.99 16.76 -11.65
C PRO A 234 -23.43 16.23 -11.58
N ASN A 235 -23.82 15.33 -12.47
CA ASN A 235 -25.13 14.67 -12.46
C ASN A 235 -25.12 13.35 -11.67
N ASN A 236 -23.98 12.92 -11.13
CA ASN A 236 -23.88 11.74 -10.30
C ASN A 236 -23.88 12.10 -8.80
N PRO A 237 -25.02 12.01 -8.11
CA PRO A 237 -25.07 12.28 -6.66
C PRO A 237 -24.38 11.20 -5.82
N ASN A 238 -23.98 10.09 -6.45
CA ASN A 238 -23.33 8.95 -5.80
C ASN A 238 -21.79 8.95 -6.01
N TRP A 239 -21.19 10.09 -6.41
CA TRP A 239 -19.75 10.23 -6.50
C TRP A 239 -19.12 10.23 -5.11
N PRO A 240 -18.40 9.18 -4.68
CA PRO A 240 -18.00 9.04 -3.28
C PRO A 240 -16.72 9.81 -2.95
N PHE A 241 -15.93 10.17 -3.96
CA PHE A 241 -14.60 10.72 -3.76
C PHE A 241 -14.61 12.20 -3.32
N ASN A 242 -15.79 12.81 -3.18
CA ASN A 242 -15.98 14.14 -2.58
C ASN A 242 -16.93 14.11 -1.37
N MET A 243 -17.30 12.93 -0.85
CA MET A 243 -18.14 12.83 0.34
C MET A 243 -17.43 13.49 1.53
N GLU A 244 -18.15 14.29 2.29
CA GLU A 244 -17.64 14.89 3.51
C GLU A 244 -17.33 13.81 4.58
N ASN A 245 -16.18 13.95 5.25
CA ASN A 245 -15.74 13.01 6.29
C ASN A 245 -15.62 11.54 5.81
N ASN A 246 -15.13 11.33 4.59
CA ASN A 246 -14.86 10.01 4.02
C ASN A 246 -13.36 9.81 3.82
N PRO A 247 -12.54 9.74 4.89
CA PRO A 247 -11.11 9.51 4.77
C PRO A 247 -10.81 8.07 4.36
N TYR A 248 -9.71 7.90 3.62
CA TYR A 248 -9.23 6.61 3.15
C TYR A 248 -7.94 6.21 3.84
N TYR A 249 -7.69 4.91 3.89
CA TYR A 249 -6.44 4.31 4.30
C TYR A 249 -5.80 3.56 3.12
N LEU A 250 -4.48 3.36 3.19
CA LEU A 250 -3.70 2.63 2.19
C LEU A 250 -3.69 1.14 2.51
N LEU A 251 -3.72 0.33 1.44
CA LEU A 251 -3.45 -1.10 1.45
C LEU A 251 -2.40 -1.41 0.37
N LEU A 252 -1.41 -2.21 0.73
CA LEU A 252 -0.36 -2.67 -0.15
C LEU A 252 -0.16 -4.16 0.12
N ASP A 253 -0.39 -4.99 -0.88
CA ASP A 253 -0.35 -6.43 -0.69
C ASP A 253 0.03 -7.21 -1.95
N MET A 254 0.67 -8.35 -1.75
CA MET A 254 0.79 -9.37 -2.77
C MET A 254 -0.38 -10.32 -2.61
N GLN A 255 -1.36 -10.21 -3.47
CA GLN A 255 -2.52 -11.11 -3.48
C GLN A 255 -2.23 -12.33 -4.35
N LEU A 256 -2.92 -13.43 -4.10
CA LEU A 256 -2.79 -14.68 -4.85
C LEU A 256 -4.14 -15.27 -5.18
N GLY A 257 -4.31 -15.75 -6.43
CA GLY A 257 -5.48 -16.46 -6.86
C GLY A 257 -6.79 -15.69 -6.74
N GLY A 258 -7.84 -16.17 -7.36
CA GLY A 258 -9.16 -15.56 -7.28
C GLY A 258 -9.92 -15.64 -8.60
N SER A 259 -11.16 -15.19 -8.59
CA SER A 259 -12.03 -15.27 -9.77
C SER A 259 -11.56 -14.39 -10.93
N TRP A 260 -10.84 -13.31 -10.64
CA TRP A 260 -10.33 -12.37 -11.64
C TRP A 260 -8.94 -12.77 -12.16
N VAL A 261 -8.01 -13.11 -11.28
CA VAL A 261 -6.64 -13.46 -11.67
C VAL A 261 -6.49 -14.93 -12.08
N GLY A 262 -7.43 -15.78 -11.67
CA GLY A 262 -7.43 -17.23 -11.92
C GLY A 262 -6.75 -18.05 -10.83
N GLU A 263 -6.41 -19.29 -11.17
CA GLU A 263 -5.75 -20.22 -10.25
C GLU A 263 -4.27 -19.86 -10.08
N ILE A 264 -3.71 -20.19 -8.91
CA ILE A 264 -2.29 -20.03 -8.61
C ILE A 264 -1.53 -21.15 -9.32
N GLY A 265 -0.53 -20.76 -10.12
CA GLY A 265 0.38 -21.69 -10.79
C GLY A 265 1.60 -22.03 -9.94
N ASP A 266 2.68 -22.42 -10.60
CA ASP A 266 3.98 -22.59 -9.95
C ASP A 266 4.59 -21.22 -9.64
N ILE A 267 4.74 -20.93 -8.35
CA ILE A 267 5.37 -19.69 -7.85
C ILE A 267 6.77 -19.95 -7.27
N GLY A 268 7.33 -21.16 -7.42
CA GLY A 268 8.64 -21.51 -6.90
C GLY A 268 8.80 -21.23 -5.40
N ASP A 269 9.86 -20.55 -5.03
CA ASP A 269 10.13 -20.14 -3.63
C ASP A 269 9.26 -18.96 -3.16
N GLY A 270 8.40 -18.46 -4.03
CA GLY A 270 7.48 -17.35 -3.78
C GLY A 270 7.59 -16.24 -4.81
N VAL A 271 6.60 -15.36 -4.81
CA VAL A 271 6.55 -14.11 -5.56
C VAL A 271 6.44 -12.95 -4.60
N SER A 272 6.96 -11.79 -4.97
CA SER A 272 6.94 -10.62 -4.08
C SER A 272 6.54 -9.33 -4.78
N MET A 273 5.95 -8.41 -4.02
CA MET A 273 5.97 -6.99 -4.31
C MET A 273 6.96 -6.32 -3.34
N THR A 274 8.00 -5.69 -3.88
CA THR A 274 9.01 -4.99 -3.10
C THR A 274 8.77 -3.48 -3.17
N LEU A 275 8.61 -2.86 -2.01
CA LEU A 275 8.38 -1.43 -1.85
C LEU A 275 9.68 -0.74 -1.45
N ASP A 276 10.00 0.37 -2.11
CA ASP A 276 11.13 1.24 -1.81
C ASP A 276 10.71 2.40 -0.89
N TYR A 277 9.57 3.02 -1.20
CA TYR A 277 8.97 4.02 -0.33
C TYR A 277 7.46 4.18 -0.56
N VAL A 278 6.82 4.74 0.45
CA VAL A 278 5.45 5.26 0.40
C VAL A 278 5.46 6.71 0.85
N ARG A 279 4.76 7.60 0.13
CA ARG A 279 4.63 9.02 0.47
C ARG A 279 3.22 9.50 0.22
N VAL A 280 2.69 10.28 1.18
CA VAL A 280 1.40 10.96 1.04
C VAL A 280 1.58 12.44 1.29
N TYR A 281 1.06 13.24 0.38
CA TYR A 281 1.09 14.70 0.45
C TYR A 281 -0.33 15.21 0.53
N SER A 282 -0.55 16.17 1.43
CA SER A 282 -1.82 16.89 1.51
C SER A 282 -1.75 18.23 0.80
N THR A 283 -2.88 18.66 0.26
CA THR A 283 -3.06 20.04 -0.19
C THR A 283 -3.08 21.00 1.01
N PRO A 284 -2.77 22.29 0.82
CA PRO A 284 -2.85 23.26 1.91
C PRO A 284 -4.23 23.38 2.59
N THR A 285 -5.28 22.89 1.94
CA THR A 285 -6.67 22.91 2.41
C THR A 285 -7.17 21.58 2.95
N ALA A 286 -6.37 20.50 2.82
CA ALA A 286 -6.77 19.20 3.34
C ALA A 286 -6.61 19.16 4.86
N THR A 287 -7.69 18.91 5.58
CA THR A 287 -7.62 18.61 7.02
C THR A 287 -7.20 17.16 7.19
N VAL A 288 -5.97 16.94 7.66
CA VAL A 288 -5.56 15.60 8.13
C VAL A 288 -6.24 15.39 9.49
N PRO A 289 -7.04 14.32 9.68
CA PRO A 289 -7.58 14.02 11.01
C PRO A 289 -6.42 13.83 11.99
N GLU A 290 -6.43 14.57 13.09
CA GLU A 290 -5.45 14.41 14.15
C GLU A 290 -5.49 12.97 14.68
N PRO A 291 -4.36 12.27 14.84
CA PRO A 291 -4.34 10.96 15.44
C PRO A 291 -4.96 11.03 16.83
N THR A 292 -5.86 10.09 17.15
CA THR A 292 -6.62 10.03 18.40
C THR A 292 -5.77 10.00 19.68
N SER A 293 -4.47 9.81 19.57
CA SER A 293 -3.49 9.94 20.66
C SER A 293 -3.41 11.35 21.27
N SER A 294 -3.71 12.43 20.53
CA SER A 294 -3.75 13.77 21.08
C SER A 294 -4.90 14.00 22.07
N LEU A 295 -6.02 13.30 21.89
CA LEU A 295 -7.16 13.37 22.80
C LEU A 295 -6.87 12.68 24.16
N LEU A 296 -6.06 11.63 24.16
CA LEU A 296 -5.63 10.93 25.39
C LEU A 296 -4.65 11.77 26.24
N CYS A 297 -3.81 12.59 25.63
CA CYS A 297 -2.90 13.47 26.37
C CYS A 297 -3.65 14.62 27.07
N LEU A 298 -4.67 15.19 26.44
CA LEU A 298 -5.48 16.26 27.08
C LEU A 298 -6.32 15.75 28.24
N THR A 299 -6.93 14.57 28.13
CA THR A 299 -7.71 13.97 29.22
C THR A 299 -6.81 13.52 30.39
N GLY A 300 -5.59 13.06 30.11
CA GLY A 300 -4.58 12.72 31.12
C GLY A 300 -4.10 13.94 31.93
N LEU A 301 -3.88 15.08 31.27
CA LEU A 301 -3.46 16.32 31.90
C LEU A 301 -4.59 16.94 32.78
N VAL A 302 -5.84 16.89 32.33
CA VAL A 302 -6.99 17.36 33.12
C VAL A 302 -7.19 16.48 34.36
N ALA A 303 -7.03 15.17 34.25
CA ALA A 303 -7.13 14.26 35.40
C ALA A 303 -6.02 14.49 36.44
N LEU A 304 -4.79 14.82 36.01
CA LEU A 304 -3.66 15.13 36.89
C LEU A 304 -3.84 16.48 37.61
N THR A 305 -4.41 17.48 36.93
CA THR A 305 -4.65 18.80 37.56
C THR A 305 -5.79 18.78 38.56
N LEU A 306 -6.82 17.99 38.33
CA LEU A 306 -7.93 17.81 39.27
C LEU A 306 -7.52 17.01 40.51
N ARG A 307 -6.56 16.07 40.40
CA ARG A 307 -6.04 15.31 41.54
C ARG A 307 -5.14 16.14 42.46
N ARG A 308 -4.49 17.20 41.96
CA ARG A 308 -3.67 18.14 42.75
C ARG A 308 -4.48 19.18 43.54
N ARG A 309 -5.76 19.39 43.22
CA ARG A 309 -6.64 20.33 43.94
C ARG A 309 -7.44 19.70 45.10
N ARG A 310 -7.25 18.38 45.35
CA ARG A 310 -7.92 17.64 46.44
C ARG A 310 -6.95 17.14 47.52
N LYS A 311 -5.76 17.76 47.64
CA LYS A 311 -4.87 17.59 48.81
C LYS A 311 -4.69 18.92 49.50
#